data_2482febbce33bd98a8244adcd65113f1
#
_entry.id   2482febbce33bd98a8244adcd65113f1
#
_cell.length_a   1.000
_cell.length_b   1.000
_cell.length_c   1.000
_cell.angle_alpha   90.00
_cell.angle_beta   90.00
_cell.angle_gamma   90.00
#
_symmetry.space_group_name_H-M   'P 1'
#
loop_
_entity.id
_entity.type
_entity.pdbx_description
1 polymer ?
#
loop_
_entity_poly.entity_id
_entity_poly.type
_entity_poly.pdbx_seq_one_letter_code
_entity_poly.pdbx_strand_id
1 'polypeptide(L)'
;MRITAIDGTQGKASAVTLYETLDTAGDKKQDLLTQDYGRFAVRAVLAGMYLTLGTAFAAVAGQVAEGIAPGTGGLVFACLFGLGLFAIVVLGAELATGSMMFVSWSAARGRMSWGVALRMVAVATFYNFIGAAIVALVLSQSAKLGGI
;
A
#
# COMPACT_ATOMS: atom_id res chain seq x y z
N MET A 1 -44.00 -2.35 -8.87
CA MET A 1 -42.56 -2.27 -8.64
C MET A 1 -42.18 -3.37 -7.62
N ARG A 2 -41.70 -4.53 -8.10
CA ARG A 2 -41.31 -5.66 -7.23
C ARG A 2 -39.91 -5.35 -6.70
N ILE A 3 -39.80 -5.09 -5.41
CA ILE A 3 -38.52 -5.12 -4.71
C ILE A 3 -38.16 -6.59 -4.57
N THR A 4 -37.23 -7.05 -5.38
CA THR A 4 -36.65 -8.39 -5.27
C THR A 4 -35.92 -8.44 -3.92
N ALA A 5 -36.43 -9.30 -3.03
CA ALA A 5 -35.75 -9.61 -1.77
C ALA A 5 -34.34 -10.07 -2.11
N ILE A 6 -33.32 -9.39 -1.55
CA ILE A 6 -31.92 -9.81 -1.63
C ILE A 6 -31.87 -11.18 -0.93
N ASP A 7 -31.66 -12.23 -1.71
CA ASP A 7 -31.58 -13.60 -1.22
C ASP A 7 -30.42 -13.71 -0.20
N GLY A 8 -30.75 -14.04 1.04
CA GLY A 8 -29.79 -14.18 2.13
C GLY A 8 -28.70 -15.23 1.89
N THR A 9 -28.90 -16.10 0.89
CA THR A 9 -27.91 -17.09 0.44
C THR A 9 -26.77 -16.45 -0.34
N GLN A 10 -27.03 -15.44 -1.17
CA GLN A 10 -25.99 -14.71 -1.90
C GLN A 10 -25.12 -13.89 -0.96
N GLY A 11 -25.68 -13.28 0.06
CA GLY A 11 -24.94 -12.53 1.07
C GLY A 11 -23.98 -13.44 1.85
N LYS A 12 -24.40 -14.64 2.21
CA LYS A 12 -23.53 -15.64 2.91
C LYS A 12 -22.43 -16.16 2.00
N ALA A 13 -22.72 -16.50 0.75
CA ALA A 13 -21.72 -16.96 -0.21
C ALA A 13 -20.65 -15.89 -0.49
N SER A 14 -21.06 -14.63 -0.64
CA SER A 14 -20.14 -13.50 -0.82
C SER A 14 -19.25 -13.26 0.41
N ALA A 15 -19.80 -13.38 1.61
CA ALA A 15 -19.05 -13.24 2.85
C ALA A 15 -18.02 -14.38 3.03
N VAL A 16 -18.39 -15.62 2.73
CA VAL A 16 -17.46 -16.76 2.77
C VAL A 16 -16.31 -16.56 1.80
N THR A 17 -16.58 -16.13 0.57
CA THR A 17 -15.54 -15.84 -0.43
C THR A 17 -14.59 -14.73 0.02
N LEU A 18 -15.10 -13.68 0.68
CA LEU A 18 -14.27 -12.59 1.22
C LEU A 18 -13.33 -13.11 2.30
N TYR A 19 -13.82 -13.89 3.25
CA TYR A 19 -13.00 -14.46 4.32
C TYR A 19 -11.91 -15.38 3.78
N GLU A 20 -12.22 -16.23 2.83
CA GLU A 20 -11.25 -17.10 2.16
C GLU A 20 -10.17 -16.29 1.42
N THR A 21 -10.56 -15.19 0.79
CA THR A 21 -9.62 -14.29 0.11
C THR A 21 -8.66 -13.62 1.10
N LEU A 22 -9.18 -13.13 2.23
CA LEU A 22 -8.37 -12.51 3.28
C LEU A 22 -7.42 -13.52 3.94
N ASP A 23 -7.91 -14.72 4.21
CA ASP A 23 -7.10 -15.81 4.77
C ASP A 23 -5.96 -16.19 3.83
N THR A 24 -6.28 -16.41 2.54
CA THR A 24 -5.28 -16.74 1.51
C THR A 24 -4.24 -15.63 1.34
N ALA A 25 -4.66 -14.37 1.41
CA ALA A 25 -3.74 -13.25 1.31
C ALA A 25 -2.79 -13.17 2.52
N GLY A 26 -3.28 -13.44 3.72
CA GLY A 26 -2.47 -13.52 4.95
C GLY A 26 -1.44 -14.65 4.88
N ASP A 27 -1.86 -15.84 4.47
CA ASP A 27 -0.99 -17.01 4.33
C ASP A 27 0.14 -16.76 3.30
N LYS A 28 -0.21 -16.22 2.12
CA LYS A 28 0.78 -15.86 1.08
C LYS A 28 1.81 -14.85 1.58
N LYS A 29 1.41 -13.90 2.40
CA LYS A 29 2.33 -12.90 2.98
C LYS A 29 3.26 -13.56 4.00
N GLN A 30 2.75 -14.45 4.82
CA GLN A 30 3.57 -15.21 5.77
C GLN A 30 4.58 -16.09 5.04
N ASP A 31 4.15 -16.82 4.01
CA ASP A 31 5.03 -17.66 3.19
C ASP A 31 6.13 -16.83 2.51
N LEU A 32 5.77 -15.67 1.98
CA LEU A 32 6.74 -14.78 1.34
C LEU A 32 7.81 -14.29 2.34
N LEU A 33 7.42 -13.95 3.57
CA LEU A 33 8.36 -13.53 4.61
C LEU A 33 9.27 -14.68 5.07
N THR A 34 8.70 -15.88 5.21
CA THR A 34 9.41 -17.03 5.83
C THR A 34 10.21 -17.86 4.84
N GLN A 35 9.72 -18.02 3.62
CA GLN A 35 10.32 -18.89 2.60
C GLN A 35 11.12 -18.11 1.56
N ASP A 36 10.78 -16.84 1.28
CA ASP A 36 11.45 -16.01 0.29
C ASP A 36 11.66 -14.58 0.81
N TYR A 37 12.43 -14.48 1.89
CA TYR A 37 12.70 -13.20 2.55
C TYR A 37 13.31 -12.15 1.63
N GLY A 38 14.20 -12.54 0.71
CA GLY A 38 14.81 -11.62 -0.26
C GLY A 38 13.76 -10.97 -1.16
N ARG A 39 12.82 -11.76 -1.66
CA ARG A 39 11.72 -11.29 -2.48
C ARG A 39 10.76 -10.39 -1.70
N PHE A 40 10.48 -10.72 -0.43
CA PHE A 40 9.70 -9.86 0.45
C PHE A 40 10.37 -8.49 0.63
N ALA A 41 11.68 -8.48 0.94
CA ALA A 41 12.46 -7.26 1.15
C ALA A 41 12.46 -6.37 -0.10
N VAL A 42 12.72 -6.92 -1.29
CA VAL A 42 12.68 -6.18 -2.55
C VAL A 42 11.30 -5.58 -2.80
N ARG A 43 10.23 -6.35 -2.62
CA ARG A 43 8.85 -5.87 -2.78
C ARG A 43 8.51 -4.76 -1.79
N ALA A 44 9.02 -4.82 -0.56
CA ALA A 44 8.82 -3.80 0.43
C ALA A 44 9.61 -2.51 0.11
N VAL A 45 10.86 -2.62 -0.36
CA VAL A 45 11.63 -1.45 -0.84
C VAL A 45 10.90 -0.77 -2.00
N LEU A 46 10.45 -1.54 -3.00
CA LEU A 46 9.70 -1.03 -4.14
C LEU A 46 8.40 -0.31 -3.72
N ALA A 47 7.68 -0.81 -2.71
CA ALA A 47 6.49 -0.15 -2.20
C ALA A 47 6.81 1.25 -1.64
N GLY A 48 7.89 1.39 -0.88
CA GLY A 48 8.37 2.68 -0.39
C GLY A 48 8.75 3.63 -1.53
N MET A 49 9.42 3.11 -2.57
CA MET A 49 9.79 3.89 -3.75
C MET A 49 8.56 4.40 -4.50
N TYR A 50 7.59 3.54 -4.80
CA TYR A 50 6.36 3.92 -5.51
C TYR A 50 5.53 4.93 -4.73
N LEU A 51 5.41 4.74 -3.42
CA LEU A 51 4.68 5.69 -2.57
C LEU A 51 5.34 7.07 -2.59
N THR A 52 6.65 7.13 -2.46
CA THR A 52 7.40 8.40 -2.44
C THR A 52 7.36 9.10 -3.80
N LEU A 53 7.52 8.36 -4.91
CA LEU A 53 7.39 8.91 -6.26
C LEU A 53 5.97 9.45 -6.51
N GLY A 54 4.95 8.68 -6.15
CA GLY A 54 3.55 9.12 -6.27
C GLY A 54 3.26 10.37 -5.44
N THR A 55 3.78 10.43 -4.21
CA THR A 55 3.66 11.61 -3.33
C THR A 55 4.37 12.83 -3.92
N ALA A 56 5.61 12.67 -4.40
CA ALA A 56 6.38 13.77 -4.99
C ALA A 56 5.68 14.32 -6.25
N PHE A 57 5.22 13.44 -7.13
CA PHE A 57 4.46 13.83 -8.31
C PHE A 57 3.17 14.57 -7.95
N ALA A 58 2.40 14.04 -7.00
CA ALA A 58 1.18 14.66 -6.53
C ALA A 58 1.43 16.03 -5.90
N ALA A 59 2.53 16.19 -5.13
CA ALA A 59 2.88 17.46 -4.50
C ALA A 59 3.24 18.54 -5.53
N VAL A 60 4.05 18.20 -6.53
CA VAL A 60 4.40 19.13 -7.61
C VAL A 60 3.16 19.55 -8.41
N ALA A 61 2.34 18.58 -8.82
CA ALA A 61 1.13 18.86 -9.57
C ALA A 61 0.10 19.68 -8.75
N GLY A 62 -0.03 19.39 -7.45
CA GLY A 62 -0.87 20.17 -6.55
C GLY A 62 -0.41 21.61 -6.42
N GLN A 63 0.92 21.86 -6.30
CA GLN A 63 1.48 23.22 -6.26
C GLN A 63 1.23 23.98 -7.56
N VAL A 64 1.40 23.33 -8.71
CA VAL A 64 1.11 23.95 -10.02
C VAL A 64 -0.39 24.30 -10.13
N ALA A 65 -1.27 23.40 -9.73
CA ALA A 65 -2.72 23.63 -9.75
C ALA A 65 -3.14 24.78 -8.83
N GLU A 66 -2.54 24.88 -7.63
CA GLU A 66 -2.78 25.98 -6.70
C GLU A 66 -2.36 27.33 -7.28
N GLY A 67 -1.26 27.37 -8.03
CA GLY A 67 -0.80 28.58 -8.72
C GLY A 67 -1.71 29.02 -9.88
N ILE A 68 -2.42 28.08 -10.52
CA ILE A 68 -3.36 28.38 -11.61
C ILE A 68 -4.73 28.77 -11.08
N ALA A 69 -5.23 28.02 -10.11
CA ALA A 69 -6.57 28.20 -9.52
C ALA A 69 -6.47 27.98 -7.99
N PRO A 70 -6.42 29.07 -7.20
CA PRO A 70 -6.30 28.98 -5.75
C PRO A 70 -7.41 28.11 -5.12
N GLY A 71 -7.03 27.24 -4.21
CA GLY A 71 -7.92 26.27 -3.55
C GLY A 71 -8.03 24.91 -4.26
N THR A 72 -7.40 24.71 -5.42
CA THR A 72 -7.47 23.43 -6.16
C THR A 72 -6.30 22.47 -5.85
N GLY A 73 -5.20 22.99 -5.30
CA GLY A 73 -3.97 22.23 -5.10
C GLY A 73 -4.15 20.97 -4.25
N GLY A 74 -4.93 21.08 -3.15
CA GLY A 74 -5.23 19.94 -2.29
C GLY A 74 -6.06 18.85 -2.97
N LEU A 75 -7.00 19.22 -3.82
CA LEU A 75 -7.81 18.27 -4.58
C LEU A 75 -6.96 17.51 -5.61
N VAL A 76 -6.13 18.24 -6.35
CA VAL A 76 -5.22 17.64 -7.35
C VAL A 76 -4.21 16.70 -6.66
N PHE A 77 -3.62 17.13 -5.54
CA PHE A 77 -2.75 16.28 -4.73
C PHE A 77 -3.45 14.98 -4.33
N ALA A 78 -4.65 15.07 -3.75
CA ALA A 78 -5.39 13.88 -3.28
C ALA A 78 -5.71 12.90 -4.42
N CYS A 79 -6.13 13.41 -5.58
CA CYS A 79 -6.40 12.58 -6.75
C CYS A 79 -5.14 11.86 -7.27
N LEU A 80 -4.02 12.57 -7.37
CA LEU A 80 -2.80 12.04 -7.96
C LEU A 80 -2.00 11.16 -6.97
N PHE A 81 -2.10 11.42 -5.67
CA PHE A 81 -1.51 10.58 -4.64
C PHE A 81 -1.98 9.11 -4.76
N GLY A 82 -3.24 8.90 -5.14
CA GLY A 82 -3.81 7.59 -5.39
C GLY A 82 -3.06 6.76 -6.44
N LEU A 83 -2.35 7.39 -7.39
CA LEU A 83 -1.55 6.69 -8.40
C LEU A 83 -0.39 5.90 -7.78
N GLY A 84 0.26 6.43 -6.75
CA GLY A 84 1.30 5.72 -6.01
C GLY A 84 0.77 4.46 -5.34
N LEU A 85 -0.39 4.55 -4.70
CA LEU A 85 -1.06 3.41 -4.08
C LEU A 85 -1.55 2.39 -5.12
N PHE A 86 -2.09 2.86 -6.24
CA PHE A 86 -2.51 2.01 -7.34
C PHE A 86 -1.31 1.21 -7.90
N ALA A 87 -0.16 1.85 -8.12
CA ALA A 87 1.04 1.19 -8.58
C ALA A 87 1.49 0.08 -7.61
N ILE A 88 1.45 0.33 -6.30
CA ILE A 88 1.78 -0.66 -5.26
C ILE A 88 0.89 -1.90 -5.37
N VAL A 89 -0.41 -1.70 -5.55
CA VAL A 89 -1.39 -2.81 -5.64
C VAL A 89 -1.19 -3.61 -6.93
N VAL A 90 -1.09 -2.93 -8.08
CA VAL A 90 -0.96 -3.59 -9.40
C VAL A 90 0.35 -4.35 -9.52
N LEU A 91 1.44 -3.79 -9.01
CA LEU A 91 2.78 -4.41 -9.09
C LEU A 91 3.03 -5.40 -7.93
N GLY A 92 2.07 -5.58 -7.05
CA GLY A 92 2.16 -6.51 -5.93
C GLY A 92 3.30 -6.19 -4.96
N ALA A 93 3.56 -4.90 -4.74
CA ALA A 93 4.56 -4.46 -3.77
C ALA A 93 4.05 -4.60 -2.32
N GLU A 94 4.96 -4.83 -1.37
CA GLU A 94 4.60 -5.10 0.03
C GLU A 94 4.61 -3.81 0.86
N LEU A 95 3.45 -3.14 0.94
CA LEU A 95 3.28 -1.95 1.78
C LEU A 95 2.91 -2.35 3.22
N ALA A 96 3.55 -1.72 4.21
CA ALA A 96 3.32 -1.98 5.63
C ALA A 96 1.85 -1.85 6.04
N THR A 97 1.14 -0.83 5.56
CA THR A 97 -0.28 -0.61 5.86
C THR A 97 -1.18 -1.73 5.32
N GLY A 98 -0.92 -2.20 4.09
CA GLY A 98 -1.60 -3.37 3.54
C GLY A 98 -1.27 -4.64 4.33
N SER A 99 -0.01 -4.82 4.73
CA SER A 99 0.38 -5.93 5.58
C SER A 99 -0.30 -5.89 6.94
N MET A 100 -0.42 -4.71 7.58
CA MET A 100 -1.16 -4.55 8.84
C MET A 100 -2.57 -5.10 8.74
N MET A 101 -3.31 -4.80 7.70
CA MET A 101 -4.69 -5.28 7.52
C MET A 101 -4.75 -6.81 7.47
N PHE A 102 -3.95 -7.44 6.61
CA PHE A 102 -4.02 -8.89 6.39
C PHE A 102 -3.46 -9.70 7.57
N VAL A 103 -2.33 -9.27 8.16
CA VAL A 103 -1.73 -10.01 9.27
C VAL A 103 -2.51 -9.85 10.57
N SER A 104 -3.14 -8.69 10.82
CA SER A 104 -4.03 -8.50 11.96
C SER A 104 -5.26 -9.40 11.86
N TRP A 105 -5.85 -9.51 10.68
CA TRP A 105 -6.94 -10.44 10.41
C TRP A 105 -6.53 -11.89 10.68
N SER A 106 -5.39 -12.34 10.10
CA SER A 106 -4.90 -13.71 10.29
C SER A 106 -4.55 -14.02 11.74
N ALA A 107 -3.97 -13.05 12.48
CA ALA A 107 -3.67 -13.20 13.89
C ALA A 107 -4.94 -13.25 14.76
N ALA A 108 -5.93 -12.41 14.48
CA ALA A 108 -7.21 -12.42 15.19
C ALA A 108 -7.99 -13.74 15.00
N ARG A 109 -7.83 -14.39 13.85
CA ARG A 109 -8.40 -15.72 13.57
C ARG A 109 -7.55 -16.89 14.08
N GLY A 110 -6.44 -16.63 14.74
CA GLY A 110 -5.54 -17.67 15.28
C GLY A 110 -4.73 -18.43 14.23
N ARG A 111 -4.70 -17.95 12.96
CA ARG A 111 -3.93 -18.58 11.87
C ARG A 111 -2.45 -18.19 11.92
N MET A 112 -2.12 -17.08 12.58
CA MET A 112 -0.79 -16.54 12.73
C MET A 112 -0.59 -16.09 14.17
N SER A 113 0.62 -16.24 14.72
CA SER A 113 0.90 -15.66 16.03
C SER A 113 1.09 -14.14 15.92
N TRP A 114 0.68 -13.40 16.96
CA TRP A 114 0.86 -11.94 17.02
C TRP A 114 2.34 -11.52 16.91
N GLY A 115 3.28 -12.36 17.41
CA GLY A 115 4.71 -12.10 17.27
C GLY A 115 5.17 -12.11 15.82
N VAL A 116 4.68 -13.06 15.00
CA VAL A 116 4.96 -13.13 13.56
C VAL A 116 4.31 -11.96 12.83
N ALA A 117 3.07 -11.62 13.17
CA ALA A 117 2.35 -10.48 12.60
C ALA A 117 3.10 -9.16 12.82
N LEU A 118 3.51 -8.88 14.06
CA LEU A 118 4.27 -7.67 14.41
C LEU A 118 5.63 -7.61 13.72
N ARG A 119 6.35 -8.76 13.69
CA ARG A 119 7.63 -8.84 12.96
C ARG A 119 7.46 -8.52 11.48
N MET A 120 6.43 -9.05 10.85
CA MET A 120 6.14 -8.78 9.43
C MET A 120 5.91 -7.30 9.16
N VAL A 121 5.08 -6.65 9.98
CA VAL A 121 4.81 -5.22 9.88
C VAL A 121 6.09 -4.40 10.10
N ALA A 122 6.87 -4.72 11.12
CA ALA A 122 8.13 -4.01 11.41
C ALA A 122 9.13 -4.13 10.26
N VAL A 123 9.31 -5.33 9.71
CA VAL A 123 10.20 -5.59 8.56
C VAL A 123 9.70 -4.85 7.32
N ALA A 124 8.39 -4.92 7.00
CA ALA A 124 7.82 -4.19 5.88
C ALA A 124 8.03 -2.68 6.02
N THR A 125 7.76 -2.12 7.21
CA THR A 125 7.95 -0.69 7.51
C THR A 125 9.41 -0.28 7.31
N PHE A 126 10.35 -1.06 7.81
CA PHE A 126 11.78 -0.77 7.68
C PHE A 126 12.21 -0.74 6.21
N TYR A 127 11.82 -1.71 5.40
CA TYR A 127 12.16 -1.72 3.98
C TYR A 127 11.39 -0.68 3.16
N ASN A 128 10.14 -0.37 3.51
CA ASN A 128 9.42 0.76 2.91
C ASN A 128 10.17 2.08 3.17
N PHE A 129 10.68 2.26 4.39
CA PHE A 129 11.48 3.45 4.74
C PHE A 129 12.77 3.54 3.92
N ILE A 130 13.48 2.42 3.73
CA ILE A 130 14.68 2.38 2.87
C ILE A 130 14.31 2.79 1.44
N GLY A 131 13.24 2.26 0.87
CA GLY A 131 12.77 2.62 -0.46
C GLY A 131 12.43 4.11 -0.59
N ALA A 132 11.73 4.64 0.40
CA ALA A 132 11.39 6.06 0.46
C ALA A 132 12.65 6.94 0.57
N ALA A 133 13.61 6.57 1.41
CA ALA A 133 14.86 7.30 1.58
C ALA A 133 15.70 7.34 0.30
N ILE A 134 15.79 6.23 -0.45
CA ILE A 134 16.48 6.18 -1.74
C ILE A 134 15.89 7.21 -2.71
N VAL A 135 14.57 7.22 -2.88
CA VAL A 135 13.90 8.16 -3.78
C VAL A 135 14.06 9.60 -3.29
N ALA A 136 13.89 9.85 -2.00
CA ALA A 136 14.07 11.19 -1.43
C ALA A 136 15.49 11.74 -1.65
N LEU A 137 16.51 10.89 -1.51
CA LEU A 137 17.89 11.28 -1.78
C LEU A 137 18.10 11.63 -3.26
N VAL A 138 17.57 10.82 -4.19
CA VAL A 138 17.64 11.10 -5.63
C VAL A 138 16.95 12.41 -5.97
N LEU A 139 15.74 12.62 -5.48
CA LEU A 139 14.97 13.84 -5.71
C LEU A 139 15.67 15.07 -5.10
N SER A 140 16.32 14.94 -3.93
CA SER A 140 17.07 16.04 -3.31
C SER A 140 18.26 16.50 -4.14
N GLN A 141 18.90 15.61 -4.87
CA GLN A 141 19.97 15.97 -5.79
C GLN A 141 19.43 16.70 -7.03
N SER A 142 18.28 16.23 -7.56
CA SER A 142 17.63 16.91 -8.68
C SER A 142 17.22 18.35 -8.32
N ALA A 143 16.70 18.58 -7.12
CA ALA A 143 16.36 19.93 -6.65
C ALA A 143 17.59 20.86 -6.55
N LYS A 144 18.76 20.31 -6.17
CA LYS A 144 20.01 21.09 -6.15
C LYS A 144 20.51 21.46 -7.55
N LEU A 145 20.26 20.60 -8.54
CA LEU A 145 20.64 20.85 -9.94
C LEU A 145 19.70 21.86 -10.63
N GLY A 146 18.43 21.93 -10.20
CA GLY A 146 17.45 22.89 -10.72
C GLY A 146 17.56 24.31 -10.16
N GLY A 147 18.43 24.55 -9.20
CA GLY A 147 18.70 25.85 -8.60
C GLY A 147 19.92 26.62 -9.20
N ILE A 148 20.40 26.15 -10.38
CA ILE A 148 21.43 26.83 -11.18
C ILE A 148 20.71 27.59 -12.34
#